data_9c95ecc49489e3f59f8447f9b87ee5ce
#
_entry.id   9c95ecc49489e3f59f8447f9b87ee5ce
#
_cell.length_a   1.000
_cell.length_b   1.000
_cell.length_c   1.000
_cell.angle_alpha   90.00
_cell.angle_beta   90.00
_cell.angle_gamma   90.00
#
_symmetry.space_group_name_H-M   'P 1'
#
loop_
_entity.id
_entity.type
_entity.pdbx_description
1 polymer ?
#
loop_
_entity_poly.entity_id
_entity_poly.type
_entity_poly.pdbx_seq_one_letter_code
_entity_poly.pdbx_strand_id
1 'polypeptide(L)'
;MNNSERIRRFQIKNEIESQCMGLIEEKIDRYLEIEHQGIIGNHYFAEASSECIYLYRDGYFIATVMMIHAINEGIIKFIAERNDIKREKTDGSTKTIEELISELQEAGYISLNCANVSKGIWKSYRNDVHHMNPTVIEIHFKELAKQNIKYLSTIKKEIFDYHVNNDGVMVLHQPKYWDIKSNGTTTSFLRLE
;
A
#
# COMPACT_ATOMS: atom_id res chain seq x y z
N MET A 1 36.53 2.65 18.99
CA MET A 1 36.35 1.59 17.98
C MET A 1 37.69 0.92 17.78
N ASN A 2 37.79 -0.38 17.97
CA ASN A 2 39.01 -1.12 17.82
C ASN A 2 39.30 -1.47 16.34
N ASN A 3 40.52 -1.92 16.02
CA ASN A 3 40.93 -2.18 14.64
C ASN A 3 40.13 -3.30 13.96
N SER A 4 39.75 -4.34 14.70
CA SER A 4 38.92 -5.44 14.20
C SER A 4 37.53 -4.96 13.81
N GLU A 5 36.91 -4.06 14.57
CA GLU A 5 35.61 -3.49 14.26
C GLU A 5 35.66 -2.60 13.01
N ARG A 6 36.73 -1.85 12.81
CA ARG A 6 36.93 -1.03 11.59
C ARG A 6 37.04 -1.91 10.34
N ILE A 7 37.81 -2.99 10.41
CA ILE A 7 37.96 -3.95 9.30
C ILE A 7 36.61 -4.59 8.96
N ARG A 8 35.87 -5.05 9.97
CA ARG A 8 34.55 -5.66 9.79
C ARG A 8 33.56 -4.70 9.14
N ARG A 9 33.51 -3.44 9.59
CA ARG A 9 32.64 -2.40 8.98
C ARG A 9 33.00 -2.16 7.53
N PHE A 10 34.27 -2.10 7.18
CA PHE A 10 34.72 -1.91 5.81
C PHE A 10 34.31 -3.08 4.91
N GLN A 11 34.44 -4.31 5.40
CA GLN A 11 34.00 -5.51 4.66
C GLN A 11 32.51 -5.50 4.41
N ILE A 12 31.69 -5.24 5.45
CA ILE A 12 30.22 -5.15 5.32
C ILE A 12 29.83 -4.04 4.35
N LYS A 13 30.48 -2.87 4.42
CA LYS A 13 30.20 -1.77 3.50
C LYS A 13 30.42 -2.19 2.04
N ASN A 14 31.59 -2.78 1.74
CA ASN A 14 31.92 -3.22 0.38
C ASN A 14 30.95 -4.30 -0.13
N GLU A 15 30.50 -5.21 0.75
CA GLU A 15 29.52 -6.23 0.43
C GLU A 15 28.17 -5.60 0.06
N ILE A 16 27.66 -4.66 0.87
CA ILE A 16 26.42 -3.94 0.61
C ILE A 16 26.51 -3.15 -0.71
N GLU A 17 27.62 -2.41 -0.93
CA GLU A 17 27.81 -1.65 -2.17
C GLU A 17 27.84 -2.56 -3.40
N SER A 18 28.53 -3.70 -3.32
CA SER A 18 28.58 -4.68 -4.41
C SER A 18 27.21 -5.27 -4.72
N GLN A 19 26.44 -5.65 -3.69
CA GLN A 19 25.07 -6.15 -3.86
C GLN A 19 24.15 -5.10 -4.48
N CYS A 20 24.24 -3.86 -4.01
CA CYS A 20 23.43 -2.76 -4.54
C CYS A 20 23.72 -2.51 -6.02
N MET A 21 25.00 -2.46 -6.40
CA MET A 21 25.41 -2.20 -7.79
C MET A 21 25.06 -3.36 -8.73
N GLY A 22 25.21 -4.61 -8.26
CA GLY A 22 24.90 -5.80 -9.06
C GLY A 22 23.43 -5.96 -9.42
N LEU A 23 22.51 -5.30 -8.69
CA LEU A 23 21.07 -5.41 -8.87
C LEU A 23 20.41 -4.12 -9.37
N ILE A 24 21.19 -3.09 -9.73
CA ILE A 24 20.63 -1.77 -10.03
C ILE A 24 19.70 -1.78 -11.24
N GLU A 25 20.05 -2.47 -12.31
CA GLU A 25 19.22 -2.58 -13.52
C GLU A 25 17.91 -3.32 -13.22
N GLU A 26 17.97 -4.43 -12.47
CA GLU A 26 16.78 -5.15 -12.06
C GLU A 26 15.86 -4.30 -11.16
N LYS A 27 16.41 -3.44 -10.31
CA LYS A 27 15.64 -2.51 -9.48
C LYS A 27 14.95 -1.46 -10.33
N ILE A 28 15.65 -0.91 -11.33
CA ILE A 28 15.08 0.04 -12.29
C ILE A 28 13.92 -0.61 -13.04
N ASP A 29 14.13 -1.80 -13.61
CA ASP A 29 13.10 -2.52 -14.35
C ASP A 29 11.85 -2.77 -13.50
N ARG A 30 12.03 -3.27 -12.26
CA ARG A 30 10.91 -3.48 -11.33
C ARG A 30 10.19 -2.20 -10.98
N TYR A 31 10.90 -1.09 -10.84
CA TYR A 31 10.28 0.19 -10.52
C TYR A 31 9.45 0.72 -11.69
N LEU A 32 9.94 0.56 -12.93
CA LEU A 32 9.26 0.99 -14.16
C LEU A 32 8.05 0.11 -14.51
N GLU A 33 8.00 -1.14 -14.03
CA GLU A 33 6.88 -2.05 -14.35
C GLU A 33 5.63 -1.87 -13.47
N ILE A 34 5.66 -0.95 -12.49
CA ILE A 34 4.54 -0.70 -11.57
C ILE A 34 4.04 0.74 -11.68
N GLU A 35 2.72 0.90 -11.52
CA GLU A 35 2.10 2.20 -11.37
C GLU A 35 1.69 2.45 -9.92
N HIS A 36 1.93 3.65 -9.45
CA HIS A 36 1.45 4.10 -8.14
C HIS A 36 1.10 5.59 -8.16
N GLN A 37 0.29 6.01 -7.18
CA GLN A 37 -0.04 7.42 -7.01
C GLN A 37 1.00 8.10 -6.12
N GLY A 38 1.60 9.19 -6.62
CA GLY A 38 2.66 9.92 -5.91
C GLY A 38 2.15 10.74 -4.73
N ILE A 39 0.91 11.23 -4.80
CA ILE A 39 0.32 12.06 -3.75
C ILE A 39 -0.91 11.37 -3.18
N ILE A 40 -0.93 11.17 -1.87
CA ILE A 40 -2.06 10.61 -1.12
C ILE A 40 -2.30 11.42 0.15
N GLY A 41 -3.47 11.29 0.76
CA GLY A 41 -3.73 11.84 2.09
C GLY A 41 -2.74 11.29 3.12
N ASN A 42 -2.32 12.13 4.07
CA ASN A 42 -1.42 11.69 5.14
C ASN A 42 -2.20 10.93 6.21
N HIS A 43 -2.13 9.61 6.17
CA HIS A 43 -2.77 8.68 7.10
C HIS A 43 -1.76 7.71 7.68
N TYR A 44 -2.16 6.96 8.72
CA TYR A 44 -1.32 5.97 9.39
C TYR A 44 -0.78 4.85 8.46
N PHE A 45 -1.38 4.64 7.29
CA PHE A 45 -0.90 3.69 6.27
C PHE A 45 -0.08 4.36 5.13
N ALA A 46 0.12 5.69 5.16
CA ALA A 46 0.78 6.42 4.07
C ALA A 46 2.25 6.04 3.92
N GLU A 47 2.98 5.96 5.03
CA GLU A 47 4.39 5.54 5.05
C GLU A 47 4.55 4.10 4.57
N ALA A 48 3.79 3.17 5.14
CA ALA A 48 3.76 1.77 4.71
C ALA A 48 3.46 1.63 3.20
N SER A 49 2.62 2.50 2.68
CA SER A 49 2.27 2.56 1.26
C SER A 49 3.45 2.94 0.35
N SER A 50 4.41 3.73 0.84
CA SER A 50 5.64 4.04 0.11
C SER A 50 6.67 2.93 0.28
N GLU A 51 6.86 2.43 1.51
CA GLU A 51 7.76 1.30 1.77
C GLU A 51 7.41 0.07 0.93
N CYS A 52 6.12 -0.18 0.71
CA CYS A 52 5.64 -1.27 -0.13
C CYS A 52 6.23 -1.21 -1.56
N ILE A 53 6.33 -0.02 -2.16
CA ILE A 53 6.93 0.19 -3.48
C ILE A 53 8.42 -0.11 -3.46
N TYR A 54 9.13 0.34 -2.42
CA TYR A 54 10.55 0.05 -2.25
C TYR A 54 10.84 -1.43 -2.02
N LEU A 55 10.00 -2.13 -1.25
CA LEU A 55 10.10 -3.58 -1.07
C LEU A 55 9.98 -4.32 -2.42
N TYR A 56 9.03 -3.92 -3.26
CA TYR A 56 8.90 -4.51 -4.59
C TYR A 56 10.12 -4.24 -5.48
N ARG A 57 10.54 -2.98 -5.55
CA ARG A 57 11.73 -2.56 -6.29
C ARG A 57 12.95 -3.39 -5.89
N ASP A 58 13.13 -3.60 -4.58
CA ASP A 58 14.29 -4.30 -4.04
C ASP A 58 14.16 -5.83 -4.08
N GLY A 59 13.02 -6.36 -4.58
CA GLY A 59 12.82 -7.79 -4.81
C GLY A 59 12.25 -8.55 -3.59
N TYR A 60 11.82 -7.86 -2.54
CA TYR A 60 11.21 -8.46 -1.34
C TYR A 60 9.72 -8.75 -1.54
N PHE A 61 9.38 -9.60 -2.50
CA PHE A 61 8.00 -9.79 -2.96
C PHE A 61 7.06 -10.35 -1.90
N ILE A 62 7.52 -11.26 -1.04
CA ILE A 62 6.70 -11.77 0.08
C ILE A 62 6.33 -10.63 1.03
N ALA A 63 7.31 -9.82 1.44
CA ALA A 63 7.09 -8.67 2.31
C ALA A 63 6.18 -7.64 1.63
N THR A 64 6.32 -7.44 0.32
CA THR A 64 5.44 -6.58 -0.48
C THR A 64 3.98 -7.06 -0.39
N VAL A 65 3.72 -8.35 -0.62
CA VAL A 65 2.36 -8.91 -0.54
C VAL A 65 1.77 -8.73 0.86
N MET A 66 2.52 -9.04 1.91
CA MET A 66 2.08 -8.87 3.30
C MET A 66 1.75 -7.40 3.62
N MET A 67 2.60 -6.47 3.18
CA MET A 67 2.39 -5.04 3.36
C MET A 67 1.14 -4.56 2.65
N ILE A 68 0.90 -5.02 1.41
CA ILE A 68 -0.31 -4.65 0.64
C ILE A 68 -1.58 -5.15 1.34
N HIS A 69 -1.59 -6.34 1.91
CA HIS A 69 -2.72 -6.82 2.70
C HIS A 69 -3.03 -5.87 3.87
N ALA A 70 -2.01 -5.45 4.61
CA ALA A 70 -2.16 -4.53 5.73
C ALA A 70 -2.65 -3.14 5.29
N ILE A 71 -2.10 -2.61 4.19
CA ILE A 71 -2.51 -1.31 3.64
C ILE A 71 -3.96 -1.35 3.17
N ASN A 72 -4.35 -2.39 2.42
CA ASN A 72 -5.74 -2.56 1.94
C ASN A 72 -6.71 -2.61 3.12
N GLU A 73 -6.41 -3.41 4.14
CA GLU A 73 -7.20 -3.48 5.36
C GLU A 73 -7.29 -2.11 6.05
N GLY A 74 -6.17 -1.38 6.14
CA GLY A 74 -6.11 -0.03 6.70
C GLY A 74 -7.00 0.96 5.94
N ILE A 75 -6.95 0.96 4.62
CA ILE A 75 -7.79 1.83 3.78
C ILE A 75 -9.27 1.53 3.97
N ILE A 76 -9.68 0.25 3.96
CA ILE A 76 -11.08 -0.13 4.14
C ILE A 76 -11.61 0.29 5.52
N LYS A 77 -10.83 0.08 6.58
CA LYS A 77 -11.17 0.54 7.93
C LYS A 77 -11.28 2.06 8.00
N PHE A 78 -10.36 2.77 7.36
CA PHE A 78 -10.38 4.23 7.30
C PHE A 78 -11.61 4.78 6.58
N ILE A 79 -11.99 4.20 5.43
CA ILE A 79 -13.21 4.60 4.71
C ILE A 79 -14.45 4.33 5.56
N ALA A 80 -14.52 3.18 6.23
CA ALA A 80 -15.64 2.84 7.12
C ALA A 80 -15.77 3.86 8.26
N GLU A 81 -14.67 4.20 8.92
CA GLU A 81 -14.62 5.20 9.99
C GLU A 81 -15.08 6.59 9.52
N ARG A 82 -14.58 7.04 8.35
CA ARG A 82 -14.97 8.34 7.77
C ARG A 82 -16.42 8.43 7.30
N ASN A 83 -17.12 7.30 7.24
CA ASN A 83 -18.53 7.22 6.86
C ASN A 83 -19.43 6.68 7.99
N ASP A 84 -18.96 6.71 9.24
CA ASP A 84 -19.68 6.26 10.43
C ASP A 84 -20.19 4.80 10.35
N ILE A 85 -19.54 3.97 9.53
CA ILE A 85 -19.83 2.54 9.45
C ILE A 85 -19.17 1.82 10.61
N LYS A 86 -19.99 1.29 11.51
CA LYS A 86 -19.50 0.55 12.68
C LYS A 86 -18.84 -0.76 12.27
N ARG A 87 -17.71 -1.02 12.86
CA ARG A 87 -16.97 -2.30 12.69
C ARG A 87 -17.57 -3.44 13.50
N GLU A 88 -18.37 -3.13 14.51
CA GLU A 88 -19.05 -4.08 15.36
C GLU A 88 -20.42 -4.43 14.78
N LYS A 89 -20.78 -5.71 14.86
CA LYS A 89 -22.12 -6.22 14.55
C LYS A 89 -23.07 -6.02 15.74
N THR A 90 -24.35 -6.22 15.52
CA THR A 90 -25.38 -6.14 16.56
C THR A 90 -25.19 -7.19 17.66
N ASP A 91 -24.54 -8.30 17.37
CA ASP A 91 -24.21 -9.36 18.34
C ASP A 91 -22.89 -9.12 19.09
N GLY A 92 -22.24 -7.97 18.88
CA GLY A 92 -20.95 -7.61 19.50
C GLY A 92 -19.71 -8.20 18.81
N SER A 93 -19.85 -9.02 17.78
CA SER A 93 -18.72 -9.53 17.00
C SER A 93 -18.19 -8.46 16.04
N THR A 94 -16.92 -8.60 15.61
CA THR A 94 -16.32 -7.67 14.64
C THR A 94 -16.60 -8.14 13.21
N LYS A 95 -17.00 -7.20 12.34
CA LYS A 95 -17.13 -7.46 10.90
C LYS A 95 -15.79 -7.84 10.28
N THR A 96 -15.80 -8.79 9.39
CA THR A 96 -14.65 -9.11 8.55
C THR A 96 -14.38 -7.98 7.56
N ILE A 97 -13.19 -7.95 6.97
CA ILE A 97 -12.86 -6.97 5.92
C ILE A 97 -13.75 -7.16 4.69
N GLU A 98 -14.10 -8.40 4.33
CA GLU A 98 -15.02 -8.65 3.21
C GLU A 98 -16.42 -8.10 3.45
N GLU A 99 -16.94 -8.22 4.68
CA GLU A 99 -18.23 -7.64 5.07
C GLU A 99 -18.17 -6.11 5.00
N LEU A 100 -17.09 -5.49 5.50
CA LEU A 100 -16.89 -4.04 5.39
C LEU A 100 -16.83 -3.57 3.94
N ILE A 101 -16.08 -4.26 3.07
CA ILE A 101 -16.00 -3.93 1.64
C ILE A 101 -17.38 -3.99 1.00
N SER A 102 -18.20 -5.03 1.31
CA SER A 102 -19.54 -5.17 0.76
C SER A 102 -20.45 -4.05 1.21
N GLU A 103 -20.46 -3.73 2.50
CA GLU A 103 -21.26 -2.65 3.07
C GLU A 103 -20.88 -1.27 2.51
N LEU A 104 -19.58 -1.01 2.37
CA LEU A 104 -19.08 0.24 1.77
C LEU A 104 -19.53 0.39 0.30
N GLN A 105 -19.52 -0.69 -0.45
CA GLN A 105 -19.96 -0.71 -1.85
C GLN A 105 -21.48 -0.55 -1.96
N GLU A 106 -22.28 -1.24 -1.14
CA GLU A 106 -23.73 -1.13 -1.10
C GLU A 106 -24.19 0.28 -0.69
N ALA A 107 -23.47 0.92 0.23
CA ALA A 107 -23.70 2.31 0.63
C ALA A 107 -23.19 3.35 -0.39
N GLY A 108 -22.52 2.94 -1.47
CA GLY A 108 -22.00 3.82 -2.51
C GLY A 108 -20.75 4.62 -2.11
N TYR A 109 -20.05 4.24 -1.04
CA TYR A 109 -18.81 4.91 -0.60
C TYR A 109 -17.57 4.48 -1.38
N ILE A 110 -17.61 3.30 -2.00
CA ILE A 110 -16.62 2.83 -2.95
C ILE A 110 -17.33 2.25 -4.18
N SER A 111 -16.68 2.33 -5.34
CA SER A 111 -17.21 1.75 -6.57
C SER A 111 -17.18 0.22 -6.53
N LEU A 112 -17.96 -0.43 -7.41
CA LEU A 112 -17.89 -1.87 -7.60
C LEU A 112 -16.47 -2.33 -8.01
N ASN A 113 -15.77 -1.52 -8.82
CA ASN A 113 -14.40 -1.82 -9.22
C ASN A 113 -13.46 -1.79 -8.01
N CYS A 114 -13.53 -0.74 -7.18
CA CYS A 114 -12.75 -0.63 -5.94
C CYS A 114 -13.02 -1.82 -5.00
N ALA A 115 -14.29 -2.19 -4.81
CA ALA A 115 -14.67 -3.34 -3.99
C ALA A 115 -14.08 -4.66 -4.53
N ASN A 116 -14.15 -4.88 -5.84
CA ASN A 116 -13.64 -6.10 -6.48
C ASN A 116 -12.11 -6.22 -6.33
N VAL A 117 -11.35 -5.15 -6.61
CA VAL A 117 -9.89 -5.19 -6.48
C VAL A 117 -9.45 -5.31 -5.02
N SER A 118 -10.17 -4.67 -4.08
CA SER A 118 -9.91 -4.80 -2.64
C SER A 118 -10.16 -6.24 -2.15
N LYS A 119 -11.26 -6.87 -2.57
CA LYS A 119 -11.52 -8.29 -2.31
C LYS A 119 -10.48 -9.19 -2.97
N GLY A 120 -9.99 -8.82 -4.17
CA GLY A 120 -8.90 -9.50 -4.87
C GLY A 120 -7.62 -9.53 -4.04
N ILE A 121 -7.21 -8.39 -3.49
CA ILE A 121 -6.07 -8.31 -2.55
C ILE A 121 -6.34 -9.18 -1.32
N TRP A 122 -7.51 -9.04 -0.69
CA TRP A 122 -7.85 -9.75 0.55
C TRP A 122 -7.78 -11.27 0.40
N LYS A 123 -8.18 -11.81 -0.77
CA LYS A 123 -8.19 -13.24 -1.09
C LYS A 123 -6.88 -13.76 -1.64
N SER A 124 -5.91 -12.90 -1.94
CA SER A 124 -4.66 -13.26 -2.58
C SER A 124 -3.69 -13.98 -1.63
N TYR A 125 -3.99 -15.22 -1.30
CA TYR A 125 -3.16 -16.09 -0.43
C TYR A 125 -2.85 -15.48 0.96
N ARG A 126 -3.71 -14.60 1.47
CA ARG A 126 -3.45 -13.89 2.73
C ARG A 126 -3.12 -14.86 3.88
N ASN A 127 -3.96 -15.87 4.09
CA ASN A 127 -3.76 -16.83 5.16
C ASN A 127 -2.47 -17.65 4.96
N ASP A 128 -2.19 -18.07 3.73
CA ASP A 128 -1.00 -18.85 3.41
C ASP A 128 0.28 -18.05 3.67
N VAL A 129 0.32 -16.80 3.23
CA VAL A 129 1.49 -15.92 3.38
C VAL A 129 1.71 -15.52 4.84
N HIS A 130 0.64 -15.15 5.56
CA HIS A 130 0.77 -14.71 6.97
C HIS A 130 1.06 -15.86 7.94
N HIS A 131 0.65 -17.07 7.63
CA HIS A 131 0.90 -18.26 8.46
C HIS A 131 2.00 -19.15 7.91
N MET A 132 2.64 -18.77 6.79
CA MET A 132 3.68 -19.55 6.11
C MET A 132 3.26 -21.02 5.88
N ASN A 133 2.03 -21.22 5.38
CA ASN A 133 1.53 -22.53 5.04
C ASN A 133 2.38 -23.18 3.93
N PRO A 134 2.46 -24.51 3.82
CA PRO A 134 3.27 -25.18 2.80
C PRO A 134 2.95 -24.76 1.35
N THR A 135 1.71 -24.32 1.09
CA THR A 135 1.24 -23.83 -0.21
C THR A 135 2.02 -22.59 -0.73
N VAL A 136 2.72 -21.85 0.16
CA VAL A 136 3.51 -20.67 -0.26
C VAL A 136 4.62 -21.02 -1.26
N ILE A 137 5.08 -22.26 -1.31
CA ILE A 137 6.14 -22.71 -2.23
C ILE A 137 5.67 -22.68 -3.70
N GLU A 138 4.36 -22.75 -3.94
CA GLU A 138 3.75 -22.76 -5.26
C GLU A 138 3.38 -21.35 -5.76
N ILE A 139 3.53 -20.33 -4.91
CA ILE A 139 3.13 -18.96 -5.22
C ILE A 139 4.23 -18.23 -6.01
N HIS A 140 3.88 -17.71 -7.18
CA HIS A 140 4.73 -16.82 -7.96
C HIS A 140 4.68 -15.41 -7.37
N PHE A 141 5.45 -15.17 -6.31
CA PHE A 141 5.36 -13.95 -5.50
C PHE A 141 5.63 -12.65 -6.27
N LYS A 142 6.51 -12.65 -7.28
CA LYS A 142 6.74 -11.46 -8.10
C LYS A 142 5.46 -11.02 -8.81
N GLU A 143 4.80 -11.94 -9.49
CA GLU A 143 3.58 -11.65 -10.24
C GLU A 143 2.42 -11.29 -9.30
N LEU A 144 2.30 -11.98 -8.17
CA LEU A 144 1.30 -11.68 -7.16
C LEU A 144 1.49 -10.27 -6.57
N ALA A 145 2.72 -9.90 -6.22
CA ALA A 145 3.05 -8.59 -5.69
C ALA A 145 2.74 -7.48 -6.70
N LYS A 146 3.14 -7.67 -7.97
CA LYS A 146 2.86 -6.75 -9.07
C LYS A 146 1.35 -6.54 -9.25
N GLN A 147 0.59 -7.62 -9.31
CA GLN A 147 -0.87 -7.55 -9.43
C GLN A 147 -1.52 -6.83 -8.25
N ASN A 148 -1.07 -7.14 -7.03
CA ASN A 148 -1.60 -6.50 -5.82
C ASN A 148 -1.24 -5.01 -5.73
N ILE A 149 -0.05 -4.59 -6.19
CA ILE A 149 0.31 -3.16 -6.33
C ILE A 149 -0.65 -2.47 -7.30
N LYS A 150 -0.94 -3.08 -8.45
CA LYS A 150 -1.89 -2.52 -9.42
C LYS A 150 -3.29 -2.36 -8.81
N TYR A 151 -3.77 -3.34 -8.06
CA TYR A 151 -5.04 -3.26 -7.35
C TYR A 151 -5.02 -2.14 -6.30
N LEU A 152 -3.96 -2.06 -5.50
CA LEU A 152 -3.81 -1.02 -4.50
C LEU A 152 -3.74 0.39 -5.13
N SER A 153 -3.07 0.52 -6.28
CA SER A 153 -3.05 1.77 -7.05
C SER A 153 -4.46 2.18 -7.50
N THR A 154 -5.27 1.23 -7.98
CA THR A 154 -6.67 1.48 -8.35
C THR A 154 -7.48 2.01 -7.17
N ILE A 155 -7.37 1.37 -6.00
CA ILE A 155 -8.05 1.81 -4.78
C ILE A 155 -7.65 3.23 -4.40
N LYS A 156 -6.33 3.50 -4.36
CA LYS A 156 -5.82 4.83 -3.97
C LYS A 156 -6.22 5.92 -4.95
N LYS A 157 -6.18 5.65 -6.26
CA LYS A 157 -6.61 6.60 -7.30
C LYS A 157 -8.09 6.96 -7.15
N GLU A 158 -8.94 6.04 -6.68
CA GLU A 158 -10.35 6.33 -6.41
C GLU A 158 -10.55 7.13 -5.12
N ILE A 159 -9.92 6.69 -4.03
CA ILE A 159 -10.15 7.28 -2.71
C ILE A 159 -9.45 8.65 -2.56
N PHE A 160 -8.23 8.78 -3.05
CA PHE A 160 -7.44 10.02 -3.01
C PHE A 160 -7.40 10.69 -4.40
N ASP A 161 -8.57 10.74 -5.06
CA ASP A 161 -8.69 11.35 -6.38
C ASP A 161 -8.54 12.87 -6.31
N TYR A 162 -7.71 13.40 -7.21
CA TYR A 162 -7.46 14.83 -7.35
C TYR A 162 -7.04 15.17 -8.78
N HIS A 163 -7.17 16.44 -9.12
CA HIS A 163 -6.54 17.02 -10.31
C HIS A 163 -5.89 18.36 -9.98
N VAL A 164 -4.98 18.77 -10.82
CA VAL A 164 -4.38 20.11 -10.74
C VAL A 164 -5.07 20.98 -11.78
N ASN A 165 -5.65 22.10 -11.32
CA ASN A 165 -6.32 23.05 -12.21
C ASN A 165 -5.30 23.93 -12.99
N ASN A 166 -5.80 24.80 -13.86
CA ASN A 166 -4.97 25.67 -14.70
C ASN A 166 -4.09 26.65 -13.89
N ASP A 167 -4.46 26.93 -12.65
CA ASP A 167 -3.72 27.82 -11.74
C ASP A 167 -2.66 27.06 -10.93
N GLY A 168 -2.48 25.76 -11.17
CA GLY A 168 -1.55 24.91 -10.43
C GLY A 168 -2.06 24.48 -9.04
N VAL A 169 -3.35 24.68 -8.74
CA VAL A 169 -3.96 24.33 -7.47
C VAL A 169 -4.51 22.90 -7.52
N MET A 170 -4.20 22.11 -6.50
CA MET A 170 -4.75 20.77 -6.34
C MET A 170 -6.22 20.82 -5.91
N VAL A 171 -7.10 20.23 -6.69
CA VAL A 171 -8.54 20.10 -6.42
C VAL A 171 -8.86 18.66 -6.06
N LEU A 172 -9.43 18.46 -4.88
CA LEU A 172 -9.74 17.15 -4.32
C LEU A 172 -11.17 16.74 -4.70
N HIS A 173 -11.35 15.55 -5.27
CA HIS A 173 -12.68 15.05 -5.63
C HIS A 173 -13.41 14.44 -4.43
N GLN A 174 -12.69 13.88 -3.46
CA GLN A 174 -13.26 13.33 -2.23
C GLN A 174 -12.62 13.98 -0.98
N PRO A 175 -12.93 15.25 -0.68
CA PRO A 175 -12.27 16.03 0.38
C PRO A 175 -12.30 15.36 1.76
N LYS A 176 -13.36 14.57 2.05
CA LYS A 176 -13.52 13.87 3.34
C LYS A 176 -12.43 12.84 3.65
N TYR A 177 -11.71 12.38 2.62
CA TYR A 177 -10.59 11.45 2.78
C TYR A 177 -9.23 12.16 2.82
N TRP A 178 -9.23 13.48 2.77
CA TRP A 178 -8.07 14.33 2.92
C TRP A 178 -8.22 15.19 4.18
N ASP A 179 -7.30 15.13 5.11
CA ASP A 179 -7.38 15.92 6.34
C ASP A 179 -7.28 17.43 6.02
N ILE A 180 -8.43 18.04 5.71
CA ILE A 180 -8.52 19.47 5.42
C ILE A 180 -8.56 20.24 6.74
N LYS A 181 -7.57 21.12 6.95
CA LYS A 181 -7.49 22.03 8.08
C LYS A 181 -8.48 23.17 7.91
N SER A 182 -8.76 23.89 9.01
CA SER A 182 -9.67 25.05 9.02
C SER A 182 -9.27 26.19 8.07
N ASN A 183 -8.00 26.27 7.71
CA ASN A 183 -7.48 27.25 6.74
C ASN A 183 -7.57 26.77 5.28
N GLY A 184 -8.23 25.65 5.00
CA GLY A 184 -8.40 25.08 3.66
C GLY A 184 -7.19 24.30 3.12
N THR A 185 -6.10 24.18 3.89
CA THR A 185 -4.96 23.34 3.50
C THR A 185 -5.17 21.88 3.90
N THR A 186 -4.56 20.96 3.18
CA THR A 186 -4.54 19.52 3.54
C THR A 186 -3.12 19.06 3.85
N THR A 187 -3.03 18.00 4.64
CA THR A 187 -1.77 17.30 4.84
C THR A 187 -1.71 16.15 3.85
N SER A 188 -0.78 16.23 2.92
CA SER A 188 -0.52 15.17 1.95
C SER A 188 0.78 14.44 2.26
N PHE A 189 0.83 13.18 1.89
CA PHE A 189 2.05 12.40 1.85
C PHE A 189 2.54 12.35 0.41
N LEU A 190 3.76 12.86 0.19
CA LEU A 190 4.41 12.86 -1.12
C LEU A 190 5.45 11.74 -1.15
N ARG A 191 5.33 10.84 -2.11
CA ARG A 191 6.40 9.90 -2.43
C ARG A 191 7.44 10.64 -3.25
N LEU A 192 8.63 10.71 -2.72
CA LEU A 192 9.79 11.22 -3.46
C LEU A 192 10.28 10.07 -4.35
N GLU A 193 10.22 10.30 -5.64
CA GLU A 193 10.79 9.42 -6.67
C GLU A 193 12.23 9.80 -6.96
#